data_fdc933ace9d44919f22e5c366ab68a20
#
_entry.id   fdc933ace9d44919f22e5c366ab68a20
#
_cell.length_a   1.000
_cell.length_b   1.000
_cell.length_c   1.000
_cell.angle_alpha   90.00
_cell.angle_beta   90.00
_cell.angle_gamma   90.00
#
_symmetry.space_group_name_H-M   'P 1'
#
loop_
_entity.id
_entity.type
_entity.pdbx_description
1 polymer ?
#
loop_
_entity_poly.entity_id
_entity_poly.type
_entity_poly.pdbx_seq_one_letter_code
_entity_poly.pdbx_strand_id
1 'polypeptide(L)'
;MQRGLETHVLDVVTHGRKPELVRALGATYHHDGVACATRAAEPDIVIEATGVATVVFDALAATAPYGIVCLTGVSGAGKGITLDGSALNRELVLENDVVVGSVNANLHHYDLAATALAGADLGWLERLITRRVPLDRASDAFDPDPDDVKVVITLDGS
;
A
#
# COMPACT_ATOMS: atom_id res chain seq x y z
N MET A 1 -10.98 4.77 11.70
CA MET A 1 -10.97 4.86 10.23
C MET A 1 -12.38 4.91 9.68
N GLN A 2 -12.59 5.53 8.49
CA GLN A 2 -13.94 5.86 7.96
C GLN A 2 -14.88 4.65 7.78
N ARG A 3 -14.35 3.45 7.55
CA ARG A 3 -15.15 2.23 7.34
C ARG A 3 -15.15 1.28 8.53
N GLY A 4 -14.55 1.67 9.66
CA GLY A 4 -14.48 0.84 10.86
C GLY A 4 -13.61 -0.43 10.72
N LEU A 5 -12.79 -0.52 9.67
CA LEU A 5 -11.90 -1.66 9.45
C LEU A 5 -10.66 -1.54 10.34
N GLU A 6 -10.24 -2.65 10.93
CA GLU A 6 -8.89 -2.79 11.45
C GLU A 6 -7.91 -2.75 10.28
N THR A 7 -6.87 -1.94 10.39
CA THR A 7 -5.96 -1.72 9.27
C THR A 7 -4.52 -1.88 9.73
N HIS A 8 -3.80 -2.71 9.01
CA HIS A 8 -2.39 -2.97 9.18
C HIS A 8 -1.64 -2.49 7.94
N VAL A 9 -0.50 -1.86 8.15
CA VAL A 9 0.37 -1.38 7.07
C VAL A 9 1.76 -1.96 7.27
N LEU A 10 2.29 -2.60 6.22
CA LEU A 10 3.65 -3.12 6.19
C LEU A 10 4.50 -2.31 5.22
N ASP A 11 5.65 -1.81 5.66
CA ASP A 11 6.68 -1.18 4.84
C ASP A 11 8.06 -1.54 5.42
N VAL A 12 9.10 -1.37 4.65
CA VAL A 12 10.50 -1.61 5.07
C VAL A 12 11.06 -0.49 5.96
N VAL A 13 10.44 0.68 5.98
CA VAL A 13 10.86 1.84 6.77
C VAL A 13 10.55 1.61 8.24
N THR A 14 11.56 1.72 9.11
CA THR A 14 11.41 1.43 10.55
C THR A 14 11.07 2.64 11.41
N HIS A 15 11.37 3.84 10.94
CA HIS A 15 11.18 5.09 11.67
C HIS A 15 10.90 6.25 10.70
N GLY A 16 10.54 7.43 11.23
CA GLY A 16 10.24 8.62 10.45
C GLY A 16 8.76 8.78 10.10
N ARG A 17 8.47 9.59 9.10
CA ARG A 17 7.11 10.08 8.79
C ARG A 17 6.10 9.00 8.45
N LYS A 18 6.48 7.97 7.70
CA LYS A 18 5.54 6.93 7.25
C LYS A 18 4.91 6.18 8.43
N PRO A 19 5.68 5.56 9.36
CA PRO A 19 5.09 4.91 10.53
C PRO A 19 4.31 5.88 11.43
N GLU A 20 4.74 7.13 11.56
CA GLU A 20 4.01 8.15 12.34
C GLU A 20 2.65 8.48 11.74
N LEU A 21 2.56 8.65 10.43
CA LEU A 21 1.32 8.92 9.70
C LEU A 21 0.34 7.75 9.80
N VAL A 22 0.83 6.53 9.68
CA VAL A 22 0.01 5.31 9.82
C VAL A 22 -0.58 5.23 11.24
N ARG A 23 0.24 5.40 12.27
CA ARG A 23 -0.21 5.38 13.67
C ARG A 23 -1.19 6.52 14.00
N ALA A 24 -0.98 7.70 13.40
CA ALA A 24 -1.87 8.83 13.57
C ALA A 24 -3.29 8.60 13.02
N LEU A 25 -3.45 7.68 12.07
CA LEU A 25 -4.76 7.21 11.60
C LEU A 25 -5.37 6.13 12.50
N GLY A 26 -4.66 5.65 13.52
CA GLY A 26 -5.09 4.52 14.34
C GLY A 26 -4.85 3.15 13.68
N ALA A 27 -4.01 3.07 12.65
CA ALA A 27 -3.59 1.83 12.03
C ALA A 27 -2.35 1.24 12.71
N THR A 28 -2.20 -0.09 12.64
CA THR A 28 -1.02 -0.79 13.12
C THR A 28 0.05 -0.81 12.04
N TYR A 29 1.27 -0.43 12.40
CA TYR A 29 2.41 -0.41 11.49
C TYR A 29 3.37 -1.56 11.77
N HIS A 30 3.77 -2.27 10.70
CA HIS A 30 4.71 -3.39 10.72
C HIS A 30 5.92 -3.10 9.82
N HIS A 31 7.07 -3.66 10.17
CA HIS A 31 8.30 -3.58 9.36
C HIS A 31 9.09 -4.91 9.35
N ASP A 32 8.54 -5.97 9.94
CA ASP A 32 9.22 -7.26 10.17
C ASP A 32 8.91 -8.31 9.10
N GLY A 33 8.37 -7.88 7.97
CA GLY A 33 8.01 -8.74 6.83
C GLY A 33 6.58 -9.26 6.86
N VAL A 34 6.14 -9.81 5.72
CA VAL A 34 4.75 -10.23 5.49
C VAL A 34 4.31 -11.26 6.54
N ALA A 35 5.10 -12.30 6.78
CA ALA A 35 4.75 -13.38 7.71
C ALA A 35 4.53 -12.92 9.17
N CYS A 36 5.24 -11.86 9.61
CA CYS A 36 5.01 -11.29 10.94
C CYS A 36 3.73 -10.46 10.97
N ALA A 37 3.52 -9.61 9.97
CA ALA A 37 2.35 -8.76 9.85
C ALA A 37 1.06 -9.60 9.77
N THR A 38 1.03 -10.62 8.93
CA THR A 38 -0.15 -11.47 8.71
C THR A 38 -0.48 -12.36 9.89
N ARG A 39 0.53 -12.90 10.59
CA ARG A 39 0.30 -13.65 11.83
C ARG A 39 -0.33 -12.80 12.93
N ALA A 40 -0.05 -11.50 12.94
CA ALA A 40 -0.62 -10.57 13.92
C ALA A 40 -2.02 -10.09 13.52
N ALA A 41 -2.31 -10.02 12.22
CA ALA A 41 -3.51 -9.40 11.67
C ALA A 41 -4.58 -10.41 11.21
N GLU A 42 -4.17 -11.61 10.75
CA GLU A 42 -5.06 -12.58 10.07
C GLU A 42 -5.98 -11.86 9.06
N PRO A 43 -5.43 -11.19 8.03
CA PRO A 43 -6.17 -10.22 7.24
C PRO A 43 -7.17 -10.89 6.30
N ASP A 44 -8.41 -10.42 6.28
CA ASP A 44 -9.41 -10.81 5.27
C ASP A 44 -9.10 -10.21 3.89
N ILE A 45 -8.41 -9.07 3.84
CA ILE A 45 -8.05 -8.37 2.61
C ILE A 45 -6.61 -7.92 2.67
N VAL A 46 -5.83 -8.30 1.68
CA VAL A 46 -4.46 -7.83 1.47
C VAL A 46 -4.39 -6.98 0.20
N ILE A 47 -3.86 -5.77 0.31
CA ILE A 47 -3.57 -4.91 -0.85
C ILE A 47 -2.05 -4.86 -1.02
N GLU A 48 -1.55 -5.51 -2.06
CA GLU A 48 -0.14 -5.48 -2.43
C GLU A 48 0.11 -4.30 -3.38
N ALA A 49 0.97 -3.38 -2.99
CA ALA A 49 1.22 -2.13 -3.71
C ALA A 49 2.71 -1.89 -4.02
N THR A 50 3.58 -2.87 -3.75
CA THR A 50 5.02 -2.70 -3.97
C THR A 50 5.49 -3.21 -5.33
N GLY A 51 4.84 -4.26 -5.86
CA GLY A 51 5.29 -4.99 -7.05
C GLY A 51 6.61 -5.75 -6.84
N VAL A 52 7.10 -5.87 -5.60
CA VAL A 52 8.29 -6.68 -5.30
C VAL A 52 7.92 -8.15 -5.33
N ALA A 53 8.54 -8.93 -6.21
CA ALA A 53 8.13 -10.32 -6.48
C ALA A 53 8.00 -11.18 -5.22
N THR A 54 8.94 -11.11 -4.29
CA THR A 54 8.86 -11.86 -3.02
C THR A 54 7.66 -11.41 -2.18
N VAL A 55 7.41 -10.11 -2.07
CA VAL A 55 6.26 -9.57 -1.31
C VAL A 55 4.94 -9.97 -1.97
N VAL A 56 4.86 -9.95 -3.33
CA VAL A 56 3.67 -10.40 -4.08
C VAL A 56 3.34 -11.84 -3.71
N PHE A 57 4.30 -12.76 -3.78
CA PHE A 57 4.03 -14.18 -3.51
C PHE A 57 3.82 -14.47 -2.02
N ASP A 58 4.51 -13.77 -1.13
CA ASP A 58 4.23 -13.85 0.31
C ASP A 58 2.81 -13.35 0.64
N ALA A 59 2.33 -12.32 -0.08
CA ALA A 59 0.99 -11.79 0.09
C ALA A 59 -0.10 -12.78 -0.35
N LEU A 60 0.17 -13.59 -1.39
CA LEU A 60 -0.78 -14.62 -1.87
C LEU A 60 -1.05 -15.73 -0.83
N ALA A 61 -0.10 -15.95 0.09
CA ALA A 61 -0.21 -16.93 1.17
C ALA A 61 -0.49 -16.26 2.53
N ALA A 62 -1.03 -15.05 2.53
CA ALA A 62 -1.07 -14.20 3.73
C ALA A 62 -2.48 -13.88 4.23
N THR A 63 -3.52 -14.28 3.54
CA THR A 63 -4.92 -14.03 3.94
C THR A 63 -5.44 -15.09 4.90
N ALA A 64 -6.46 -14.72 5.66
CA ALA A 64 -7.33 -15.69 6.32
C ALA A 64 -8.16 -16.45 5.27
N PRO A 65 -8.71 -17.62 5.60
CA PRO A 65 -9.59 -18.36 4.69
C PRO A 65 -10.71 -17.49 4.12
N TYR A 66 -11.01 -17.65 2.82
CA TYR A 66 -11.93 -16.81 2.03
C TYR A 66 -11.42 -15.37 1.83
N GLY A 67 -10.12 -15.17 1.96
CA GLY A 67 -9.50 -13.86 1.83
C GLY A 67 -9.40 -13.34 0.39
N ILE A 68 -9.09 -12.07 0.28
CA ILE A 68 -8.92 -11.39 -1.00
C ILE A 68 -7.54 -10.76 -1.07
N VAL A 69 -6.76 -11.11 -2.08
CA VAL A 69 -5.51 -10.42 -2.41
C VAL A 69 -5.70 -9.53 -3.62
N CYS A 70 -5.53 -8.23 -3.44
CA CYS A 70 -5.58 -7.24 -4.52
C CYS A 70 -4.16 -6.80 -4.88
N LEU A 71 -3.69 -7.16 -6.07
CA LEU A 71 -2.38 -6.79 -6.59
C LEU A 71 -2.50 -5.47 -7.35
N THR A 72 -1.86 -4.42 -6.84
CA THR A 72 -1.84 -3.08 -7.45
C THR A 72 -0.42 -2.64 -7.81
N GLY A 73 0.60 -3.26 -7.20
CA GLY A 73 1.99 -3.02 -7.50
C GLY A 73 2.40 -3.63 -8.85
N VAL A 74 3.06 -2.84 -9.69
CA VAL A 74 3.59 -3.32 -10.98
C VAL A 74 5.06 -3.69 -10.83
N SER A 75 5.38 -4.97 -11.02
CA SER A 75 6.76 -5.44 -10.98
C SER A 75 7.57 -4.89 -12.15
N GLY A 76 8.74 -4.34 -11.85
CA GLY A 76 9.73 -4.00 -12.88
C GLY A 76 10.43 -5.26 -13.43
N ALA A 77 11.27 -5.06 -14.44
CA ALA A 77 12.18 -6.11 -14.90
C ALA A 77 13.14 -6.49 -13.76
N GLY A 78 13.11 -7.74 -13.33
CA GLY A 78 13.88 -8.23 -12.18
C GLY A 78 14.38 -9.65 -12.38
N LYS A 79 15.11 -10.15 -11.37
CA LYS A 79 15.52 -11.56 -11.32
C LYS A 79 14.28 -12.42 -11.01
N GLY A 80 14.17 -13.55 -11.71
CA GLY A 80 13.17 -14.55 -11.38
C GLY A 80 13.34 -15.05 -9.93
N ILE A 81 12.24 -15.45 -9.32
CA ILE A 81 12.22 -16.07 -7.99
C ILE A 81 11.87 -17.56 -8.14
N THR A 82 12.31 -18.37 -7.19
CA THR A 82 11.89 -19.76 -7.06
C THR A 82 10.80 -19.85 -6.01
N LEU A 83 9.69 -20.49 -6.34
CA LEU A 83 8.59 -20.70 -5.39
C LEU A 83 8.05 -22.13 -5.51
N ASP A 84 7.42 -22.62 -4.43
CA ASP A 84 6.65 -23.86 -4.45
C ASP A 84 5.22 -23.58 -4.96
N GLY A 85 5.05 -23.63 -6.28
CA GLY A 85 3.75 -23.38 -6.91
C GLY A 85 2.70 -24.42 -6.54
N SER A 86 3.10 -25.65 -6.14
CA SER A 86 2.15 -26.67 -5.69
C SER A 86 1.60 -26.37 -4.30
N ALA A 87 2.43 -25.88 -3.38
CA ALA A 87 2.01 -25.44 -2.07
C ALA A 87 1.06 -24.23 -2.18
N LEU A 88 1.45 -23.21 -2.96
CA LEU A 88 0.63 -22.03 -3.19
C LEU A 88 -0.74 -22.38 -3.81
N ASN A 89 -0.77 -23.21 -4.87
CA ASN A 89 -2.03 -23.64 -5.47
C ASN A 89 -2.94 -24.37 -4.47
N ARG A 90 -2.35 -25.24 -3.65
CA ARG A 90 -3.11 -25.98 -2.62
C ARG A 90 -3.75 -25.03 -1.61
N GLU A 91 -3.01 -24.05 -1.15
CA GLU A 91 -3.46 -23.04 -0.20
C GLU A 91 -4.62 -22.24 -0.76
N LEU A 92 -4.46 -21.59 -1.91
CA LEU A 92 -5.50 -20.83 -2.57
C LEU A 92 -6.79 -21.62 -2.81
N VAL A 93 -6.67 -22.91 -3.16
CA VAL A 93 -7.83 -23.77 -3.43
C VAL A 93 -8.51 -24.21 -2.13
N LEU A 94 -7.75 -24.61 -1.11
CA LEU A 94 -8.32 -25.11 0.15
C LEU A 94 -8.92 -23.99 1.01
N GLU A 95 -8.33 -22.80 0.95
CA GLU A 95 -8.80 -21.62 1.70
C GLU A 95 -9.89 -20.85 0.95
N ASN A 96 -10.15 -21.17 -0.32
CA ASN A 96 -11.12 -20.49 -1.20
C ASN A 96 -10.79 -19.01 -1.43
N ASP A 97 -9.52 -18.68 -1.59
CA ASP A 97 -9.04 -17.32 -1.73
C ASP A 97 -9.28 -16.74 -3.11
N VAL A 98 -9.38 -15.42 -3.16
CA VAL A 98 -9.53 -14.65 -4.39
C VAL A 98 -8.32 -13.78 -4.63
N VAL A 99 -7.71 -13.91 -5.81
CA VAL A 99 -6.62 -13.03 -6.26
C VAL A 99 -7.09 -12.19 -7.43
N VAL A 100 -6.94 -10.86 -7.33
CA VAL A 100 -7.34 -9.93 -8.37
C VAL A 100 -6.24 -8.90 -8.63
N GLY A 101 -5.92 -8.65 -9.91
CA GLY A 101 -5.07 -7.54 -10.32
C GLY A 101 -5.91 -6.30 -10.61
N SER A 102 -5.42 -5.12 -10.21
CA SER A 102 -6.08 -3.85 -10.47
C SER A 102 -5.06 -2.76 -10.78
N VAL A 103 -5.21 -2.08 -11.91
CA VAL A 103 -4.32 -0.99 -12.32
C VAL A 103 -5.07 0.33 -12.52
N ASN A 104 -6.34 0.28 -12.89
CA ASN A 104 -7.14 1.46 -13.20
C ASN A 104 -8.43 1.53 -12.37
N ALA A 105 -8.93 2.76 -12.22
CA ALA A 105 -10.21 3.05 -11.61
C ALA A 105 -11.22 3.53 -12.68
N ASN A 106 -12.50 3.18 -12.52
CA ASN A 106 -13.59 3.75 -13.30
C ASN A 106 -14.16 5.00 -12.61
N LEU A 107 -15.12 5.68 -13.26
CA LEU A 107 -15.73 6.89 -12.72
C LEU A 107 -16.35 6.69 -11.34
N HIS A 108 -17.00 5.55 -11.11
CA HIS A 108 -17.57 5.24 -9.80
C HIS A 108 -16.51 5.16 -8.70
N HIS A 109 -15.34 4.60 -9.00
CA HIS A 109 -14.22 4.57 -8.03
C HIS A 109 -13.67 5.97 -7.76
N TYR A 110 -13.62 6.86 -8.76
CA TYR A 110 -13.24 8.26 -8.56
C TYR A 110 -14.23 8.99 -7.66
N ASP A 111 -15.54 8.80 -7.85
CA ASP A 111 -16.57 9.41 -6.99
C ASP A 111 -16.47 8.92 -5.54
N LEU A 112 -16.23 7.62 -5.34
CA LEU A 112 -16.00 7.05 -4.01
C LEU A 112 -14.75 7.62 -3.35
N ALA A 113 -13.67 7.76 -4.12
CA ALA A 113 -12.42 8.34 -3.61
C ALA A 113 -12.60 9.83 -3.24
N ALA A 114 -13.28 10.60 -4.09
CA ALA A 114 -13.57 12.02 -3.80
C ALA A 114 -14.41 12.17 -2.53
N THR A 115 -15.44 11.33 -2.37
CA THR A 115 -16.27 11.31 -1.15
C THR A 115 -15.45 10.97 0.09
N ALA A 116 -14.58 9.95 -0.01
CA ALA A 116 -13.70 9.56 1.10
C ALA A 116 -12.72 10.66 1.48
N LEU A 117 -12.12 11.34 0.49
CA LEU A 117 -11.20 12.46 0.73
C LEU A 117 -11.91 13.67 1.34
N ALA A 118 -13.13 13.98 0.90
CA ALA A 118 -13.94 15.08 1.46
C ALA A 118 -14.31 14.86 2.93
N GLY A 119 -14.44 13.60 3.36
CA GLY A 119 -14.70 13.22 4.75
C GLY A 119 -13.44 12.93 5.59
N ALA A 120 -12.24 13.11 5.04
CA ALA A 120 -11.00 12.80 5.73
C ALA A 120 -10.52 13.98 6.61
N ASP A 121 -9.64 13.67 7.57
CA ASP A 121 -8.94 14.68 8.35
C ASP A 121 -7.96 15.47 7.45
N LEU A 122 -8.27 16.74 7.18
CA LEU A 122 -7.45 17.61 6.34
C LEU A 122 -6.04 17.79 6.91
N GLY A 123 -5.89 17.92 8.22
CA GLY A 123 -4.59 18.08 8.87
C GLY A 123 -3.72 16.84 8.68
N TRP A 124 -4.32 15.65 8.66
CA TRP A 124 -3.59 14.44 8.33
C TRP A 124 -3.23 14.38 6.84
N LEU A 125 -4.16 14.72 5.93
CA LEU A 125 -3.91 14.74 4.49
C LEU A 125 -2.77 15.71 4.11
N GLU A 126 -2.73 16.89 4.72
CA GLU A 126 -1.67 17.88 4.50
C GLU A 126 -0.29 17.35 4.91
N ARG A 127 -0.21 16.53 5.94
CA ARG A 127 1.03 15.89 6.39
C ARG A 127 1.57 14.83 5.42
N LEU A 128 0.72 14.31 4.52
CA LEU A 128 1.19 13.43 3.44
C LEU A 128 2.06 14.18 2.44
N ILE A 129 1.80 15.48 2.22
CA ILE A 129 2.59 16.31 1.32
C ILE A 129 3.85 16.73 2.06
N THR A 130 4.93 16.01 1.84
CA THR A 130 6.21 16.23 2.53
C THR A 130 7.07 17.26 1.86
N ARG A 131 6.92 17.44 0.53
CA ARG A 131 7.71 18.38 -0.24
C ARG A 131 6.86 19.02 -1.32
N ARG A 132 7.02 20.34 -1.47
CA ARG A 132 6.44 21.14 -2.56
C ARG A 132 7.57 21.70 -3.40
N VAL A 133 7.52 21.47 -4.71
CA VAL A 133 8.54 21.91 -5.65
C VAL A 133 7.88 22.83 -6.67
N PRO A 134 8.39 24.05 -6.88
CA PRO A 134 7.83 24.96 -7.88
C PRO A 134 8.09 24.44 -9.30
N LEU A 135 7.24 24.84 -10.25
CA LEU A 135 7.27 24.33 -11.63
C LEU A 135 8.60 24.58 -12.34
N ASP A 136 9.25 25.69 -12.07
CA ASP A 136 10.56 26.04 -12.66
C ASP A 136 11.70 25.10 -12.20
N ARG A 137 11.49 24.37 -11.11
CA ARG A 137 12.39 23.34 -10.59
C ARG A 137 11.76 21.94 -10.56
N ALA A 138 10.81 21.67 -11.45
CA ALA A 138 10.05 20.41 -11.44
C ALA A 138 10.93 19.16 -11.48
N SER A 139 12.14 19.22 -12.06
CA SER A 139 13.11 18.12 -12.05
C SER A 139 13.48 17.67 -10.63
N ASP A 140 13.57 18.60 -9.66
CA ASP A 140 13.96 18.31 -8.30
C ASP A 140 12.91 17.44 -7.57
N ALA A 141 11.66 17.43 -8.08
CA ALA A 141 10.59 16.58 -7.55
C ALA A 141 10.85 15.08 -7.75
N PHE A 142 11.73 14.71 -8.67
CA PHE A 142 12.08 13.33 -9.00
C PHE A 142 13.36 12.86 -8.28
N ASP A 143 14.05 13.76 -7.57
CA ASP A 143 15.18 13.38 -6.75
C ASP A 143 14.70 12.63 -5.51
N PRO A 144 15.19 11.38 -5.26
CA PRO A 144 14.73 10.58 -4.13
C PRO A 144 15.15 11.22 -2.80
N ASP A 145 14.18 11.31 -1.86
CA ASP A 145 14.46 11.65 -0.47
C ASP A 145 13.78 10.56 0.41
N PRO A 146 14.54 9.93 1.35
CA PRO A 146 14.00 8.89 2.22
C PRO A 146 12.80 9.35 3.07
N ASP A 147 12.69 10.64 3.37
CA ASP A 147 11.60 11.21 4.15
C ASP A 147 10.38 11.59 3.31
N ASP A 148 10.46 11.48 1.98
CA ASP A 148 9.33 11.79 1.11
C ASP A 148 8.22 10.73 1.23
N VAL A 149 6.99 11.20 1.44
CA VAL A 149 5.76 10.43 1.31
C VAL A 149 5.04 10.83 0.03
N LYS A 150 4.80 12.14 -0.11
CA LYS A 150 4.20 12.72 -1.32
C LYS A 150 4.90 14.01 -1.70
N VAL A 151 5.46 14.03 -2.88
CA VAL A 151 6.01 15.24 -3.50
C VAL A 151 4.98 15.81 -4.47
N VAL A 152 4.74 17.11 -4.42
CA VAL A 152 3.84 17.81 -5.35
C VAL A 152 4.58 18.94 -6.05
N ILE A 153 4.25 19.16 -7.32
CA ILE A 153 4.72 20.31 -8.09
C ILE A 153 3.67 21.41 -7.98
N THR A 154 4.06 22.59 -7.51
CA THR A 154 3.17 23.76 -7.43
C THR A 154 3.24 24.55 -8.72
N LEU A 155 2.08 24.95 -9.24
CA LEU A 155 1.97 25.74 -10.48
C LEU A 155 2.03 27.24 -10.18
N ASP A 156 1.68 27.63 -8.97
CA ASP A 156 1.73 29.02 -8.49
C ASP A 156 3.07 29.24 -7.77
N GLY A 157 3.82 30.25 -8.18
CA GLY A 157 5.12 30.57 -7.62
C GLY A 157 5.01 31.21 -6.21
N SER A 158 4.55 30.43 -5.24
CA SER A 158 4.50 30.84 -3.83
C SER A 158 5.06 29.72 -2.94
#